data_a646ac46024e3af57250318e65ad78a8
#
_entry.id   a646ac46024e3af57250318e65ad78a8
#
_cell.length_a   1.000
_cell.length_b   1.000
_cell.length_c   1.000
_cell.angle_alpha   90.00
_cell.angle_beta   90.00
_cell.angle_gamma   90.00
#
_symmetry.space_group_name_H-M   'P 1'
#
loop_
_entity.id
_entity.type
_entity.pdbx_description
1 polymer ?
#
loop_
_entity_poly.entity_id
_entity_poly.type
_entity_poly.pdbx_seq_one_letter_code
_entity_poly.pdbx_strand_id
1 'polypeptide(L)'
;MKQILIISALVLSFFLSIQTFTFASSNALDLVVDGADVLTDEQEAALEEMIEALVKEHKMHFVIVTVTDLGYKSAYSYADSYYHDNGYGEGEDRSGILLLISTEYDHNGERDYYIYTYGEAEDVFDSSALDDLEEATLPHLKKNEFYKGFKAYLNACDKAFEYDLAGSLLIAVVAGAIVSLIIVFSMKSKLRSVRPQKTASNYVRTGSFMLTKDLDLYLYRTVTRTRRAQNNSSGSSGGGSRGGGRGGKF
;
A
#
# COMPACT_ATOMS: atom_id res chain seq x y z
N MET A 1 -52.41 -21.90 -37.20
CA MET A 1 -51.94 -20.54 -37.57
C MET A 1 -51.77 -19.58 -36.40
N LYS A 2 -52.76 -19.45 -35.46
CA LYS A 2 -52.66 -18.52 -34.31
C LYS A 2 -51.49 -18.82 -33.34
N GLN A 3 -51.16 -20.09 -33.10
CA GLN A 3 -50.02 -20.47 -32.20
C GLN A 3 -48.65 -20.17 -32.78
N ILE A 4 -48.49 -20.27 -34.09
CA ILE A 4 -47.23 -19.95 -34.78
C ILE A 4 -46.99 -18.44 -34.77
N LEU A 5 -48.02 -17.62 -34.87
CA LEU A 5 -47.96 -16.16 -34.77
C LEU A 5 -47.56 -15.68 -33.35
N ILE A 6 -48.04 -16.39 -32.30
CA ILE A 6 -47.69 -16.06 -30.93
C ILE A 6 -46.22 -16.41 -30.61
N ILE A 7 -45.75 -17.55 -31.11
CA ILE A 7 -44.33 -17.96 -30.95
C ILE A 7 -43.39 -17.04 -31.69
N SER A 8 -43.75 -16.61 -32.93
CA SER A 8 -42.95 -15.67 -33.68
C SER A 8 -42.89 -14.29 -33.04
N ALA A 9 -43.97 -13.82 -32.46
CA ALA A 9 -44.02 -12.56 -31.72
C ALA A 9 -43.16 -12.60 -30.42
N LEU A 10 -43.14 -13.75 -29.71
CA LEU A 10 -42.32 -13.96 -28.52
C LEU A 10 -40.82 -14.03 -28.86
N VAL A 11 -40.44 -14.66 -29.96
CA VAL A 11 -39.03 -14.69 -30.42
C VAL A 11 -38.59 -13.31 -30.89
N LEU A 12 -39.43 -12.56 -31.58
CA LEU A 12 -39.13 -11.21 -32.02
C LEU A 12 -39.01 -10.23 -30.86
N SER A 13 -39.80 -10.38 -29.78
CA SER A 13 -39.68 -9.56 -28.57
C SER A 13 -38.37 -9.86 -27.78
N PHE A 14 -37.87 -11.10 -27.85
CA PHE A 14 -36.61 -11.47 -27.20
C PHE A 14 -35.39 -10.90 -27.94
N PHE A 15 -35.46 -10.79 -29.29
CA PHE A 15 -34.40 -10.15 -30.08
C PHE A 15 -34.38 -8.61 -29.99
N LEU A 16 -35.51 -7.97 -29.63
CA LEU A 16 -35.55 -6.51 -29.45
C LEU A 16 -34.99 -6.06 -28.05
N SER A 17 -34.66 -7.00 -27.18
CA SER A 17 -34.12 -6.73 -25.84
C SER A 17 -32.59 -6.71 -25.79
N ILE A 18 -31.89 -6.77 -26.97
CA ILE A 18 -30.50 -6.41 -27.05
C ILE A 18 -30.44 -4.88 -26.96
N GLN A 19 -30.57 -4.39 -25.75
CA GLN A 19 -30.22 -3.01 -25.43
C GLN A 19 -28.74 -2.90 -25.72
N THR A 20 -28.40 -2.18 -26.77
CA THR A 20 -27.06 -1.60 -26.89
C THR A 20 -26.85 -0.82 -25.60
N PHE A 21 -26.04 -1.36 -24.72
CA PHE A 21 -25.44 -0.59 -23.65
C PHE A 21 -24.59 0.46 -24.35
N THR A 22 -25.20 1.57 -24.72
CA THR A 22 -24.47 2.80 -24.93
C THR A 22 -23.91 3.16 -23.56
N PHE A 23 -22.63 2.90 -23.35
CA PHE A 23 -21.90 3.59 -22.30
C PHE A 23 -22.12 5.09 -22.59
N ALA A 24 -23.03 5.68 -21.80
CA ALA A 24 -23.03 7.12 -21.66
C ALA A 24 -21.66 7.41 -21.05
N SER A 25 -20.78 8.03 -21.84
CA SER A 25 -19.58 8.68 -21.33
C SER A 25 -20.05 9.70 -20.28
N SER A 26 -20.23 9.23 -19.04
CA SER A 26 -20.09 10.11 -17.88
C SER A 26 -18.67 10.65 -18.00
N ASN A 27 -18.37 11.84 -17.50
CA ASN A 27 -17.04 12.42 -17.41
C ASN A 27 -16.09 11.50 -16.61
N ALA A 28 -15.89 10.28 -17.11
CA ALA A 28 -14.89 9.36 -16.63
C ALA A 28 -13.56 9.94 -17.06
N LEU A 29 -12.67 10.11 -16.13
CA LEU A 29 -11.28 10.48 -16.41
C LEU A 29 -10.69 9.39 -17.29
N ASP A 30 -10.05 9.77 -18.39
CA ASP A 30 -9.30 8.85 -19.24
C ASP A 30 -8.10 8.34 -18.42
N LEU A 31 -8.10 7.05 -18.10
CA LEU A 31 -7.04 6.43 -17.29
C LEU A 31 -5.89 5.89 -18.15
N VAL A 32 -6.13 5.74 -19.46
CA VAL A 32 -5.11 5.48 -20.48
C VAL A 32 -5.08 6.66 -21.43
N VAL A 33 -3.99 7.41 -21.44
CA VAL A 33 -3.82 8.58 -22.31
C VAL A 33 -2.63 8.32 -23.24
N ASP A 34 -2.89 7.89 -24.44
CA ASP A 34 -1.86 7.60 -25.46
C ASP A 34 -1.58 8.80 -26.35
N GLY A 35 -1.00 9.86 -25.78
CA GLY A 35 -0.62 11.06 -26.54
C GLY A 35 0.54 10.85 -27.53
N ALA A 36 1.23 9.72 -27.46
CA ALA A 36 2.32 9.37 -28.37
C ALA A 36 1.90 8.40 -29.49
N ASP A 37 0.63 7.93 -29.50
CA ASP A 37 0.06 7.02 -30.51
C ASP A 37 0.89 5.71 -30.66
N VAL A 38 1.20 5.09 -29.51
CA VAL A 38 1.98 3.83 -29.42
C VAL A 38 1.12 2.58 -29.21
N LEU A 39 -0.18 2.77 -28.99
CA LEU A 39 -1.18 1.71 -28.79
C LEU A 39 -2.17 1.72 -29.97
N THR A 40 -2.90 0.62 -30.13
CA THR A 40 -4.11 0.58 -30.98
C THR A 40 -5.35 0.81 -30.12
N ASP A 41 -6.45 1.25 -30.70
CA ASP A 41 -7.73 1.47 -30.01
C ASP A 41 -8.16 0.23 -29.20
N GLU A 42 -7.92 -0.99 -29.72
CA GLU A 42 -8.24 -2.24 -29.02
C GLU A 42 -7.31 -2.48 -27.82
N GLN A 43 -6.05 -2.04 -27.90
CA GLN A 43 -5.08 -2.17 -26.80
C GLN A 43 -5.40 -1.16 -25.71
N GLU A 44 -5.77 0.06 -26.04
CA GLU A 44 -6.22 1.06 -25.08
C GLU A 44 -7.46 0.57 -24.33
N ALA A 45 -8.50 0.13 -25.04
CA ALA A 45 -9.71 -0.40 -24.43
C ALA A 45 -9.44 -1.60 -23.51
N ALA A 46 -8.50 -2.48 -23.88
CA ALA A 46 -8.12 -3.61 -23.04
C ALA A 46 -7.35 -3.21 -21.77
N LEU A 47 -6.53 -2.14 -21.84
CA LEU A 47 -5.86 -1.58 -20.66
C LEU A 47 -6.85 -0.84 -19.76
N GLU A 48 -7.79 -0.09 -20.33
CA GLU A 48 -8.86 0.57 -19.58
C GLU A 48 -9.68 -0.43 -18.79
N GLU A 49 -10.09 -1.56 -19.38
CA GLU A 49 -10.82 -2.61 -18.68
C GLU A 49 -10.02 -3.17 -17.49
N MET A 50 -8.71 -3.38 -17.68
CA MET A 50 -7.83 -3.81 -16.58
C MET A 50 -7.73 -2.76 -15.47
N ILE A 51 -7.57 -1.50 -15.84
CA ILE A 51 -7.46 -0.38 -14.91
C ILE A 51 -8.76 -0.20 -14.12
N GLU A 52 -9.92 -0.25 -14.78
CA GLU A 52 -11.22 -0.16 -14.11
C GLU A 52 -11.42 -1.26 -13.06
N ALA A 53 -10.94 -2.48 -13.35
CA ALA A 53 -10.97 -3.57 -12.38
C ALA A 53 -10.11 -3.25 -11.14
N LEU A 54 -8.88 -2.76 -11.36
CA LEU A 54 -7.95 -2.37 -10.29
C LEU A 54 -8.49 -1.19 -9.47
N VAL A 55 -9.03 -0.16 -10.11
CA VAL A 55 -9.65 0.99 -9.41
C VAL A 55 -10.82 0.53 -8.52
N LYS A 56 -11.65 -0.38 -9.02
CA LYS A 56 -12.77 -0.92 -8.26
C LYS A 56 -12.31 -1.73 -7.06
N GLU A 57 -11.22 -2.48 -7.18
CA GLU A 57 -10.68 -3.36 -6.13
C GLU A 57 -9.92 -2.56 -5.08
N HIS A 58 -8.99 -1.72 -5.52
CA HIS A 58 -8.01 -1.06 -4.63
C HIS A 58 -8.40 0.37 -4.24
N LYS A 59 -9.45 0.95 -4.83
CA LYS A 59 -9.95 2.30 -4.51
C LYS A 59 -8.91 3.40 -4.68
N MET A 60 -8.08 3.28 -5.70
CA MET A 60 -7.13 4.31 -6.14
C MET A 60 -7.04 4.35 -7.66
N HIS A 61 -6.62 5.47 -8.23
CA HIS A 61 -6.45 5.57 -9.68
C HIS A 61 -5.11 4.97 -10.13
N PHE A 62 -5.17 4.19 -11.21
CA PHE A 62 -4.03 3.71 -11.96
C PHE A 62 -4.07 4.41 -13.31
N VAL A 63 -3.01 5.15 -13.65
CA VAL A 63 -3.01 5.99 -14.85
C VAL A 63 -1.80 5.67 -15.70
N ILE A 64 -1.99 5.56 -17.01
CA ILE A 64 -0.92 5.39 -17.99
C ILE A 64 -0.96 6.59 -18.93
N VAL A 65 0.16 7.30 -19.04
CA VAL A 65 0.29 8.47 -19.91
C VAL A 65 1.50 8.29 -20.81
N THR A 66 1.29 8.32 -22.10
CA THR A 66 2.38 8.42 -23.06
C THR A 66 2.40 9.81 -23.70
N VAL A 67 3.58 10.35 -23.90
CA VAL A 67 3.77 11.64 -24.56
C VAL A 67 4.94 11.54 -25.56
N THR A 68 4.89 12.35 -26.58
CA THR A 68 5.98 12.38 -27.53
C THR A 68 7.22 12.98 -26.89
N ASP A 69 7.07 14.08 -26.16
CA ASP A 69 8.16 14.83 -25.54
C ASP A 69 7.67 15.51 -24.24
N LEU A 70 8.59 15.76 -23.31
CA LEU A 70 8.32 16.41 -22.02
C LEU A 70 8.49 17.94 -22.09
N GLY A 71 8.91 18.47 -23.22
CA GLY A 71 9.30 19.88 -23.34
C GLY A 71 10.48 20.23 -22.46
N TYR A 72 10.34 21.31 -21.71
CA TYR A 72 11.38 21.77 -20.77
C TYR A 72 11.19 21.24 -19.33
N LYS A 73 10.21 20.35 -19.11
CA LYS A 73 9.91 19.79 -17.77
C LYS A 73 10.74 18.54 -17.53
N SER A 74 11.11 18.29 -16.28
CA SER A 74 11.57 16.97 -15.88
C SER A 74 10.40 16.00 -15.88
N ALA A 75 10.67 14.70 -16.02
CA ALA A 75 9.63 13.66 -15.98
C ALA A 75 8.79 13.73 -14.69
N TYR A 76 9.43 13.97 -13.54
CA TYR A 76 8.73 14.22 -12.28
C TYR A 76 7.77 15.42 -12.38
N SER A 77 8.27 16.58 -12.80
CA SER A 77 7.44 17.80 -12.84
C SER A 77 6.31 17.70 -13.85
N TYR A 78 6.50 16.93 -14.90
CA TYR A 78 5.45 16.66 -15.87
C TYR A 78 4.38 15.75 -15.26
N ALA A 79 4.76 14.63 -14.65
CA ALA A 79 3.85 13.67 -14.04
C ALA A 79 3.04 14.31 -12.89
N ASP A 80 3.71 15.06 -12.01
CA ASP A 80 3.08 15.78 -10.90
C ASP A 80 2.02 16.78 -11.39
N SER A 81 2.41 17.66 -12.33
CA SER A 81 1.46 18.63 -12.91
C SER A 81 0.30 17.90 -13.60
N TYR A 82 0.60 16.87 -14.39
CA TYR A 82 -0.41 16.13 -15.14
C TYR A 82 -1.42 15.44 -14.23
N TYR A 83 -0.96 14.83 -13.15
CA TYR A 83 -1.80 14.18 -12.16
C TYR A 83 -2.77 15.16 -11.50
N HIS A 84 -2.26 16.31 -11.06
CA HIS A 84 -3.06 17.30 -10.35
C HIS A 84 -3.97 18.12 -11.25
N ASP A 85 -3.49 18.55 -12.41
CA ASP A 85 -4.23 19.41 -13.34
C ASP A 85 -5.44 18.66 -13.96
N ASN A 86 -5.30 17.35 -14.21
CA ASN A 86 -6.39 16.51 -14.72
C ASN A 86 -7.31 15.96 -13.62
N GLY A 87 -6.98 16.17 -12.35
CA GLY A 87 -7.85 15.78 -11.25
C GLY A 87 -7.80 14.30 -10.90
N TYR A 88 -6.71 13.59 -11.22
CA TYR A 88 -6.55 12.18 -10.84
C TYR A 88 -6.50 11.97 -9.33
N GLY A 89 -6.72 10.73 -8.92
CA GLY A 89 -6.75 10.26 -7.55
C GLY A 89 -8.15 9.98 -7.05
N GLU A 90 -8.32 8.83 -6.39
CA GLU A 90 -9.58 8.37 -5.80
C GLU A 90 -9.62 8.74 -4.30
N GLY A 91 -10.83 8.98 -3.78
CA GLY A 91 -11.05 9.26 -2.36
C GLY A 91 -10.65 10.67 -1.89
N GLU A 92 -10.69 10.87 -0.57
CA GLU A 92 -10.36 12.16 0.05
C GLU A 92 -8.87 12.49 -0.06
N ASP A 93 -8.00 11.49 0.01
CA ASP A 93 -6.55 11.63 -0.10
C ASP A 93 -6.06 11.67 -1.55
N ARG A 94 -6.99 11.56 -2.53
CA ARG A 94 -6.68 11.54 -3.96
C ARG A 94 -5.59 10.52 -4.31
N SER A 95 -5.76 9.30 -3.81
CA SER A 95 -4.77 8.22 -3.93
C SER A 95 -4.69 7.69 -5.35
N GLY A 96 -3.47 7.46 -5.82
CA GLY A 96 -3.24 6.86 -7.14
C GLY A 96 -1.78 6.83 -7.56
N ILE A 97 -1.57 6.12 -8.66
CA ILE A 97 -0.26 5.93 -9.28
C ILE A 97 -0.37 6.23 -10.78
N LEU A 98 0.61 6.93 -11.32
CA LEU A 98 0.68 7.31 -12.73
C LEU A 98 2.02 6.87 -13.33
N LEU A 99 1.98 6.12 -14.41
CA LEU A 99 3.14 5.79 -15.25
C LEU A 99 3.19 6.77 -16.42
N LEU A 100 4.21 7.61 -16.45
CA LEU A 100 4.53 8.51 -17.55
C LEU A 100 5.65 7.93 -18.39
N ILE A 101 5.47 7.93 -19.73
CA ILE A 101 6.48 7.52 -20.70
C ILE A 101 6.63 8.63 -21.75
N SER A 102 7.85 9.11 -21.96
CA SER A 102 8.19 9.88 -23.16
C SER A 102 8.72 8.96 -24.25
N THR A 103 8.28 9.16 -25.48
CA THR A 103 8.74 8.36 -26.63
C THR A 103 9.90 9.01 -27.36
N GLU A 104 10.22 10.27 -27.10
CA GLU A 104 11.39 10.93 -27.64
C GLU A 104 12.66 10.37 -27.03
N TYR A 105 13.65 10.14 -27.88
CA TYR A 105 14.97 9.75 -27.45
C TYR A 105 15.83 10.98 -27.17
N ASP A 106 16.51 10.97 -26.05
CA ASP A 106 17.53 11.98 -25.78
C ASP A 106 18.78 11.78 -26.65
N HIS A 107 19.77 12.67 -26.50
CA HIS A 107 21.03 12.60 -27.25
C HIS A 107 21.89 11.36 -26.94
N ASN A 108 21.56 10.61 -25.87
CA ASN A 108 22.21 9.33 -25.52
C ASN A 108 21.43 8.13 -26.07
N GLY A 109 20.28 8.33 -26.70
CA GLY A 109 19.41 7.27 -27.19
C GLY A 109 18.57 6.64 -26.08
N GLU A 110 18.30 7.36 -24.99
CA GLU A 110 17.48 6.93 -23.89
C GLU A 110 16.16 7.73 -23.86
N ARG A 111 15.11 7.13 -23.32
CA ARG A 111 13.79 7.76 -23.14
C ARG A 111 13.49 7.96 -21.67
N ASP A 112 12.77 9.03 -21.35
CA ASP A 112 12.37 9.33 -19.99
C ASP A 112 11.09 8.58 -19.59
N TYR A 113 11.05 8.11 -18.35
CA TYR A 113 9.86 7.59 -17.70
C TYR A 113 9.78 8.11 -16.27
N TYR A 114 8.58 8.09 -15.72
CA TYR A 114 8.36 8.37 -14.30
C TYR A 114 7.17 7.60 -13.78
N ILE A 115 7.31 6.93 -12.64
CA ILE A 115 6.22 6.36 -11.87
C ILE A 115 5.94 7.34 -10.74
N TYR A 116 4.81 8.02 -10.82
CA TYR A 116 4.37 9.01 -9.84
C TYR A 116 3.35 8.38 -8.91
N THR A 117 3.53 8.54 -7.60
CA THR A 117 2.62 8.05 -6.55
C THR A 117 2.10 9.22 -5.72
N TYR A 118 0.85 9.16 -5.29
CA TYR A 118 0.23 10.18 -4.45
C TYR A 118 -0.79 9.59 -3.48
N GLY A 119 -0.89 10.17 -2.27
CA GLY A 119 -1.81 9.72 -1.22
C GLY A 119 -1.40 8.36 -0.66
N GLU A 120 -2.36 7.46 -0.42
CA GLU A 120 -2.10 6.11 0.10
C GLU A 120 -1.22 5.26 -0.82
N ALA A 121 -1.13 5.62 -2.11
CA ALA A 121 -0.26 4.93 -3.04
C ALA A 121 1.23 5.04 -2.66
N GLU A 122 1.66 6.09 -1.93
CA GLU A 122 3.03 6.20 -1.44
C GLU A 122 3.39 5.11 -0.42
N ASP A 123 2.41 4.68 0.38
CA ASP A 123 2.61 3.64 1.39
C ASP A 123 2.60 2.24 0.77
N VAL A 124 1.76 2.02 -0.26
CA VAL A 124 1.67 0.74 -0.98
C VAL A 124 2.87 0.53 -1.90
N PHE A 125 3.22 1.56 -2.68
CA PHE A 125 4.32 1.52 -3.64
C PHE A 125 5.59 2.08 -3.02
N ASP A 126 6.11 1.40 -2.03
CA ASP A 126 7.40 1.70 -1.43
C ASP A 126 8.57 1.47 -2.41
N SER A 127 9.80 1.72 -1.96
CA SER A 127 10.98 1.58 -2.82
C SER A 127 11.13 0.17 -3.41
N SER A 128 10.72 -0.88 -2.69
CA SER A 128 10.79 -2.26 -3.18
C SER A 128 9.73 -2.55 -4.23
N ALA A 129 8.51 -2.09 -3.99
CA ALA A 129 7.43 -2.23 -4.95
C ALA A 129 7.73 -1.46 -6.25
N LEU A 130 8.30 -0.26 -6.15
CA LEU A 130 8.75 0.51 -7.32
C LEU A 130 9.86 -0.20 -8.10
N ASP A 131 10.81 -0.88 -7.43
CA ASP A 131 11.81 -1.71 -8.10
C ASP A 131 11.17 -2.87 -8.87
N ASP A 132 10.18 -3.54 -8.29
CA ASP A 132 9.43 -4.63 -8.94
C ASP A 132 8.64 -4.13 -10.16
N LEU A 133 8.02 -2.94 -10.07
CA LEU A 133 7.33 -2.29 -11.19
C LEU A 133 8.29 -1.99 -12.35
N GLU A 134 9.46 -1.45 -12.05
CA GLU A 134 10.50 -1.17 -13.04
C GLU A 134 11.01 -2.45 -13.69
N GLU A 135 11.31 -3.49 -12.90
CA GLU A 135 11.80 -4.79 -13.41
C GLU A 135 10.77 -5.46 -14.33
N ALA A 136 9.49 -5.37 -14.01
CA ALA A 136 8.43 -5.91 -14.84
C ALA A 136 8.22 -5.12 -16.14
N THR A 137 8.35 -3.80 -16.11
CA THR A 137 7.92 -2.90 -17.17
C THR A 137 9.02 -2.59 -18.18
N LEU A 138 10.21 -2.17 -17.69
CA LEU A 138 11.28 -1.63 -18.53
C LEU A 138 11.82 -2.59 -19.59
N PRO A 139 11.95 -3.91 -19.39
CA PRO A 139 12.41 -4.83 -20.40
C PRO A 139 11.54 -4.86 -21.67
N HIS A 140 10.22 -4.60 -21.53
CA HIS A 140 9.28 -4.50 -22.64
C HIS A 140 9.37 -3.14 -23.34
N LEU A 141 9.43 -2.06 -22.55
CA LEU A 141 9.54 -0.71 -23.08
C LEU A 141 10.81 -0.50 -23.91
N LYS A 142 11.95 -1.06 -23.48
CA LYS A 142 13.22 -1.05 -24.21
C LYS A 142 13.12 -1.72 -25.61
N LYS A 143 12.18 -2.65 -25.77
CA LYS A 143 11.92 -3.35 -27.04
C LYS A 143 10.80 -2.72 -27.85
N ASN A 144 10.25 -1.58 -27.43
CA ASN A 144 9.07 -0.94 -28.01
C ASN A 144 7.80 -1.81 -27.94
N GLU A 145 7.74 -2.74 -26.97
CA GLU A 145 6.57 -3.58 -26.72
C GLU A 145 5.65 -2.88 -25.69
N PHE A 146 5.15 -1.68 -26.01
CA PHE A 146 4.44 -0.80 -25.08
C PHE A 146 3.24 -1.48 -24.41
N TYR A 147 2.35 -2.09 -25.18
CA TYR A 147 1.19 -2.79 -24.63
C TYR A 147 1.55 -3.88 -23.63
N LYS A 148 2.61 -4.67 -23.93
CA LYS A 148 3.08 -5.70 -22.99
C LYS A 148 3.69 -5.08 -21.73
N GLY A 149 4.42 -3.97 -21.89
CA GLY A 149 4.99 -3.22 -20.77
C GLY A 149 3.92 -2.68 -19.84
N PHE A 150 2.88 -2.05 -20.40
CA PHE A 150 1.78 -1.50 -19.61
C PHE A 150 0.96 -2.60 -18.92
N LYS A 151 0.72 -3.71 -19.60
CA LYS A 151 0.08 -4.86 -18.98
C LYS A 151 0.92 -5.46 -17.85
N ALA A 152 2.24 -5.55 -18.03
CA ALA A 152 3.15 -6.01 -16.97
C ALA A 152 3.17 -5.05 -15.78
N TYR A 153 3.16 -3.74 -16.04
CA TYR A 153 3.04 -2.70 -15.03
C TYR A 153 1.75 -2.86 -14.19
N LEU A 154 0.59 -2.97 -14.83
CA LEU A 154 -0.69 -3.13 -14.12
C LEU A 154 -0.74 -4.42 -13.29
N ASN A 155 -0.21 -5.53 -13.82
CA ASN A 155 -0.11 -6.78 -13.07
C ASN A 155 0.86 -6.68 -11.88
N ALA A 156 1.93 -5.90 -12.00
CA ALA A 156 2.85 -5.67 -10.90
C ALA A 156 2.25 -4.73 -9.85
N CYS A 157 1.46 -3.73 -10.28
CA CYS A 157 0.66 -2.91 -9.37
C CYS A 157 -0.28 -3.76 -8.52
N ASP A 158 -1.02 -4.69 -9.15
CA ASP A 158 -1.94 -5.60 -8.42
C ASP A 158 -1.21 -6.43 -7.37
N LYS A 159 -0.05 -6.98 -7.74
CA LYS A 159 0.80 -7.76 -6.82
C LYS A 159 1.31 -6.96 -5.63
N ALA A 160 1.54 -5.65 -5.76
CA ALA A 160 2.01 -4.84 -4.66
C ALA A 160 1.02 -4.83 -3.49
N PHE A 161 -0.28 -4.96 -3.76
CA PHE A 161 -1.31 -5.08 -2.72
C PHE A 161 -1.32 -6.45 -2.03
N GLU A 162 -0.88 -7.52 -2.70
CA GLU A 162 -0.77 -8.83 -2.04
C GLU A 162 0.27 -8.81 -0.91
N TYR A 163 1.35 -8.02 -1.04
CA TYR A 163 2.36 -7.87 0.02
C TYR A 163 1.84 -7.12 1.24
N ASP A 164 0.90 -6.19 1.06
CA ASP A 164 0.30 -5.44 2.18
C ASP A 164 -0.58 -6.33 3.07
N LEU A 165 -1.19 -7.39 2.51
CA LEU A 165 -1.90 -8.39 3.31
C LEU A 165 -1.00 -9.06 4.36
N ALA A 166 0.28 -9.28 4.05
CA ALA A 166 1.25 -9.83 4.99
C ALA A 166 1.59 -8.83 6.12
N GLY A 167 1.73 -7.55 5.79
CA GLY A 167 1.94 -6.46 6.75
C GLY A 167 0.74 -6.30 7.69
N SER A 168 -0.46 -6.24 7.15
CA SER A 168 -1.71 -6.16 7.91
C SER A 168 -1.92 -7.34 8.83
N LEU A 169 -1.58 -8.56 8.41
CA LEU A 169 -1.66 -9.78 9.22
C LEU A 169 -0.66 -9.72 10.39
N LEU A 170 0.53 -9.23 10.16
CA LEU A 170 1.55 -9.06 11.19
C LEU A 170 1.11 -8.05 12.26
N ILE A 171 0.56 -6.91 11.84
CA ILE A 171 -0.02 -5.90 12.74
C ILE A 171 -1.17 -6.50 13.55
N ALA A 172 -2.06 -7.26 12.94
CA ALA A 172 -3.18 -7.93 13.61
C ALA A 172 -2.70 -8.94 14.66
N VAL A 173 -1.66 -9.72 14.37
CA VAL A 173 -1.05 -10.67 15.32
C VAL A 173 -0.43 -9.93 16.50
N VAL A 174 0.32 -8.85 16.27
CA VAL A 174 0.93 -8.03 17.32
C VAL A 174 -0.14 -7.39 18.20
N ALA A 175 -1.18 -6.80 17.60
CA ALA A 175 -2.29 -6.21 18.35
C ALA A 175 -3.03 -7.26 19.19
N GLY A 176 -3.29 -8.45 18.64
CA GLY A 176 -3.88 -9.59 19.35
C GLY A 176 -3.03 -10.06 20.53
N ALA A 177 -1.70 -10.11 20.36
CA ALA A 177 -0.78 -10.47 21.44
C ALA A 177 -0.79 -9.44 22.58
N ILE A 178 -0.85 -8.14 22.26
CA ILE A 178 -0.93 -7.07 23.29
C ILE A 178 -2.23 -7.20 24.09
N VAL A 179 -3.38 -7.38 23.43
CA VAL A 179 -4.67 -7.56 24.09
C VAL A 179 -4.65 -8.82 24.97
N SER A 180 -4.11 -9.93 24.48
CA SER A 180 -3.94 -11.17 25.27
C SER A 180 -3.09 -10.96 26.52
N LEU A 181 -1.97 -10.25 26.42
CA LEU A 181 -1.13 -9.92 27.57
C LEU A 181 -1.87 -9.08 28.62
N ILE A 182 -2.65 -8.08 28.18
CA ILE A 182 -3.45 -7.25 29.10
C ILE A 182 -4.45 -8.11 29.89
N ILE A 183 -5.12 -9.04 29.22
CA ILE A 183 -6.08 -9.96 29.86
C ILE A 183 -5.36 -10.86 30.88
N VAL A 184 -4.23 -11.47 30.50
CA VAL A 184 -3.44 -12.34 31.38
C VAL A 184 -2.92 -11.58 32.60
N PHE A 185 -2.40 -10.37 32.43
CA PHE A 185 -1.95 -9.54 33.55
C PHE A 185 -3.10 -9.12 34.47
N SER A 186 -4.27 -8.80 33.91
CA SER A 186 -5.48 -8.50 34.66
C SER A 186 -5.94 -9.69 35.49
N MET A 187 -5.93 -10.90 34.93
CA MET A 187 -6.26 -12.13 35.68
C MET A 187 -5.22 -12.45 36.76
N LYS A 188 -3.93 -12.30 36.45
CA LYS A 188 -2.83 -12.49 37.42
C LYS A 188 -2.93 -11.51 38.61
N SER A 189 -3.37 -10.28 38.35
CA SER A 189 -3.59 -9.29 39.41
C SER A 189 -4.69 -9.71 40.38
N LYS A 190 -5.75 -10.39 39.90
CA LYS A 190 -6.83 -10.92 40.77
C LYS A 190 -6.44 -12.16 41.57
N LEU A 191 -5.44 -12.92 41.12
CA LEU A 191 -4.90 -14.10 41.82
C LEU A 191 -3.92 -13.77 42.98
N ARG A 192 -3.71 -12.49 43.26
CA ARG A 192 -2.81 -12.01 44.32
C ARG A 192 -3.40 -12.11 45.73
N SER A 193 -4.32 -13.02 45.97
CA SER A 193 -4.94 -13.22 47.31
C SER A 193 -4.04 -13.97 48.31
N VAL A 194 -2.97 -14.63 47.86
CA VAL A 194 -2.03 -15.32 48.76
C VAL A 194 -0.77 -14.49 48.88
N ARG A 195 -0.65 -13.73 49.95
CA ARG A 195 0.62 -13.12 50.33
C ARG A 195 1.50 -14.21 50.99
N PRO A 196 2.68 -14.52 50.42
CA PRO A 196 3.60 -15.41 51.12
C PRO A 196 3.97 -14.77 52.46
N GLN A 197 3.66 -15.46 53.55
CA GLN A 197 4.01 -15.01 54.88
C GLN A 197 5.53 -15.16 55.05
N LYS A 198 6.23 -14.05 55.09
CA LYS A 198 7.69 -14.00 55.13
C LYS A 198 8.27 -14.23 56.51
N THR A 199 7.42 -14.28 57.56
CA THR A 199 7.86 -14.43 58.94
C THR A 199 7.13 -15.61 59.59
N ALA A 200 7.86 -16.45 60.29
CA ALA A 200 7.33 -17.57 61.05
C ALA A 200 6.70 -17.18 62.39
N SER A 201 6.50 -15.87 62.61
CA SER A 201 6.03 -15.33 63.92
C SER A 201 4.68 -15.89 64.37
N ASN A 202 3.80 -16.29 63.45
CA ASN A 202 2.50 -16.89 63.81
C ASN A 202 2.60 -18.35 64.24
N TYR A 203 3.73 -19.00 64.07
CA TYR A 203 3.99 -20.39 64.46
C TYR A 203 4.87 -20.50 65.72
N VAL A 204 5.38 -19.39 66.20
CA VAL A 204 6.22 -19.37 67.41
C VAL A 204 5.31 -19.08 68.59
N ARG A 205 5.32 -20.01 69.57
CA ARG A 205 4.61 -19.83 70.85
C ARG A 205 5.22 -18.62 71.57
N THR A 206 4.36 -17.68 71.98
CA THR A 206 4.78 -16.48 72.74
C THR A 206 5.68 -16.84 73.90
N GLY A 207 6.90 -16.32 73.91
CA GLY A 207 7.89 -16.58 74.93
C GLY A 207 8.78 -17.83 74.75
N SER A 208 8.63 -18.57 73.61
CA SER A 208 9.45 -19.76 73.30
C SER A 208 10.78 -19.44 72.63
N PHE A 209 10.95 -18.20 72.16
CA PHE A 209 12.16 -17.75 71.46
C PHE A 209 12.83 -16.65 72.29
N MET A 210 13.91 -17.01 73.05
CA MET A 210 14.76 -16.07 73.78
C MET A 210 16.13 -16.04 73.07
N LEU A 211 16.47 -14.90 72.44
CA LEU A 211 17.82 -14.66 72.01
C LEU A 211 18.75 -14.34 73.17
N THR A 212 19.75 -15.17 73.38
CA THR A 212 20.81 -14.93 74.39
C THR A 212 21.84 -13.92 73.90
N LYS A 213 21.94 -13.68 72.63
CA LYS A 213 22.80 -12.66 72.04
C LYS A 213 22.19 -12.20 70.71
N ASP A 214 21.90 -10.92 70.57
CA ASP A 214 21.48 -10.26 69.37
C ASP A 214 22.65 -9.42 68.83
N LEU A 215 23.23 -9.83 67.69
CA LEU A 215 24.34 -9.13 67.09
C LEU A 215 24.01 -9.00 65.56
N ASP A 216 23.64 -7.82 65.17
CA ASP A 216 23.45 -7.50 63.77
C ASP A 216 24.76 -6.96 63.18
N LEU A 217 25.43 -7.77 62.37
CA LEU A 217 26.70 -7.41 61.77
C LEU A 217 26.44 -7.09 60.25
N TYR A 218 26.44 -5.81 59.94
CA TYR A 218 26.42 -5.36 58.52
C TYR A 218 27.75 -5.67 57.85
N LEU A 219 27.75 -6.64 56.92
CA LEU A 219 28.97 -7.09 56.26
C LEU A 219 29.38 -6.17 55.11
N TYR A 220 28.52 -5.95 54.15
CA TYR A 220 28.73 -4.96 53.08
C TYR A 220 27.53 -4.92 52.12
N ARG A 221 27.44 -3.86 51.35
CA ARG A 221 26.47 -3.71 50.24
C ARG A 221 27.20 -3.43 48.95
N THR A 222 27.07 -4.33 47.96
CA THR A 222 27.59 -4.09 46.64
C THR A 222 26.49 -3.49 45.75
N VAL A 223 26.74 -2.30 45.20
CA VAL A 223 25.83 -1.65 44.25
C VAL A 223 26.52 -1.57 42.89
N THR A 224 26.13 -2.42 41.98
CA THR A 224 26.57 -2.34 40.58
C THR A 224 25.66 -1.38 39.83
N ARG A 225 26.19 -0.24 39.36
CA ARG A 225 25.48 0.69 38.51
C ARG A 225 25.83 0.42 37.07
N THR A 226 24.88 -0.12 36.30
CA THR A 226 25.01 -0.21 34.84
C THR A 226 24.50 1.09 34.22
N ARG A 227 25.33 1.76 33.43
CA ARG A 227 24.96 2.98 32.72
C ARG A 227 24.01 2.60 31.62
N ARG A 228 22.79 3.15 31.64
CA ARG A 228 21.81 2.97 30.55
C ARG A 228 22.31 3.71 29.32
N ALA A 229 22.40 3.00 28.20
CA ALA A 229 22.73 3.61 26.92
C ALA A 229 21.65 4.66 26.56
N GLN A 230 22.08 5.88 26.32
CA GLN A 230 21.20 6.97 25.91
C GLN A 230 21.05 6.88 24.40
N ASN A 231 19.90 6.40 23.93
CA ASN A 231 19.55 6.46 22.53
C ASN A 231 19.19 7.91 22.19
N ASN A 232 20.10 8.61 21.53
CA ASN A 232 19.78 9.85 20.83
C ASN A 232 19.10 9.50 19.51
N SER A 233 17.79 9.31 19.51
CA SER A 233 17.02 9.41 18.28
C SER A 233 16.66 10.89 18.07
N SER A 234 17.47 11.59 17.29
CA SER A 234 17.10 12.87 16.71
C SER A 234 16.03 12.60 15.66
N GLY A 235 14.76 12.80 16.03
CA GLY A 235 13.67 12.84 15.07
C GLY A 235 13.82 14.07 14.17
N SER A 236 14.23 13.86 12.93
CA SER A 236 14.08 14.83 11.86
C SER A 236 12.63 14.79 11.39
N SER A 237 11.81 15.76 11.80
CA SER A 237 10.52 16.02 11.19
C SER A 237 10.78 16.79 9.89
N GLY A 238 11.00 16.05 8.79
CA GLY A 238 10.94 16.60 7.45
C GLY A 238 9.46 16.65 7.03
N GLY A 239 8.95 17.85 6.78
CA GLY A 239 7.68 18.03 6.10
C GLY A 239 7.82 17.51 4.67
N GLY A 240 7.29 16.30 4.40
CA GLY A 240 7.30 15.69 3.09
C GLY A 240 6.23 16.32 2.21
N SER A 241 6.60 16.71 1.00
CA SER A 241 5.67 16.93 -0.09
C SER A 241 4.85 15.65 -0.28
N ARG A 242 3.51 15.80 -0.45
CA ARG A 242 2.56 14.67 -0.59
C ARG A 242 2.60 14.01 -1.97
N GLY A 243 3.74 13.83 -2.55
CA GLY A 243 3.90 13.15 -3.83
C GLY A 243 5.25 12.47 -3.89
N GLY A 244 5.24 11.19 -4.20
CA GLY A 244 6.41 10.35 -4.34
C GLY A 244 6.50 9.72 -5.73
N GLY A 245 7.40 8.79 -5.88
CA GLY A 245 7.53 8.00 -7.09
C GLY A 245 8.98 7.81 -7.51
N ARG A 246 9.14 7.15 -8.65
CA ARG A 246 10.45 6.84 -9.22
C ARG A 246 10.43 7.02 -10.72
N GLY A 247 11.52 7.49 -11.25
CA GLY A 247 11.68 7.66 -12.67
C GLY A 247 13.13 7.58 -13.10
N GLY A 248 13.35 7.41 -14.37
CA GLY A 248 14.68 7.27 -14.95
C GLY A 248 14.63 7.26 -16.47
N LYS A 249 15.66 6.69 -17.07
CA LYS A 249 15.80 6.52 -18.50
C LYS A 249 15.94 5.05 -18.88
N PHE A 250 15.48 4.70 -20.06
CA PHE A 250 15.52 3.34 -20.58
C PHE A 250 15.80 3.29 -22.10
#